data_db4845cac35c080c266510496cd7655e
#
_entry.id   db4845cac35c080c266510496cd7655e
#
_cell.length_a   1.000
_cell.length_b   1.000
_cell.length_c   1.000
_cell.angle_alpha   90.00
_cell.angle_beta   90.00
_cell.angle_gamma   90.00
#
_symmetry.space_group_name_H-M   'P 1'
#
loop_
_entity.id
_entity.type
_entity.pdbx_description
1 polymer ?
#
loop_
_entity_poly.entity_id
_entity_poly.type
_entity_poly.pdbx_seq_one_letter_code
_entity_poly.pdbx_strand_id
1 'polypeptide(L)'
;CPISKEQLIETICALLAGRKPQLPAFSVCQECKVNGTVCLLIARGEPCLGPVTQAGCGALCPGMNRGCFGCFGPTETANTEAMTATLVQLGVQPAEIRRLFRTYNGWSWQFRQAGEEVAAR
;
A
#
# COMPACT_ATOMS: atom_id res chain seq x y z
N CYS A 1 1.22 -4.83 11.15
CA CYS A 1 1.09 -5.72 9.99
C CYS A 1 0.43 -7.04 10.35
N PRO A 2 -0.84 -7.07 10.78
CA PRO A 2 -1.51 -8.32 11.07
C PRO A 2 -1.78 -9.07 9.76
N ILE A 3 -1.55 -10.38 9.77
CA ILE A 3 -1.97 -11.23 8.67
C ILE A 3 -3.49 -11.32 8.64
N SER A 4 -4.09 -11.24 7.45
CA SER A 4 -5.53 -11.47 7.28
C SER A 4 -5.80 -12.98 7.28
N LYS A 5 -6.47 -13.47 8.32
CA LYS A 5 -6.84 -14.89 8.44
C LYS A 5 -7.77 -15.31 7.31
N GLU A 6 -8.73 -14.46 6.94
CA GLU A 6 -9.69 -14.69 5.87
C GLU A 6 -8.98 -14.85 4.53
N GLN A 7 -8.02 -13.98 4.21
CA GLN A 7 -7.23 -14.07 2.98
C GLN A 7 -6.33 -15.31 2.97
N LEU A 8 -5.75 -15.65 4.10
CA LEU A 8 -4.92 -16.85 4.22
C LEU A 8 -5.73 -18.13 3.96
N ILE A 9 -6.89 -18.26 4.60
CA ILE A 9 -7.80 -19.39 4.42
C ILE A 9 -8.27 -19.47 2.97
N GLU A 10 -8.68 -18.35 2.37
CA GLU A 10 -9.10 -18.28 0.96
C GLU A 10 -7.97 -18.74 0.03
N THR A 11 -6.75 -18.29 0.27
CA THR A 11 -5.59 -18.66 -0.56
C THR A 11 -5.31 -20.16 -0.46
N ILE A 12 -5.31 -20.72 0.74
CA ILE A 12 -5.09 -22.17 0.96
C ILE A 12 -6.18 -22.98 0.27
N CYS A 13 -7.45 -22.63 0.49
CA CYS A 13 -8.59 -23.34 -0.12
C CYS A 13 -8.55 -23.25 -1.65
N ALA A 14 -8.21 -22.10 -2.21
CA ALA A 14 -8.08 -21.90 -3.65
C ALA A 14 -6.97 -22.77 -4.25
N LEU A 15 -5.80 -22.82 -3.61
CA LEU A 15 -4.68 -23.63 -4.06
C LEU A 15 -5.03 -25.14 -4.02
N LEU A 16 -5.70 -25.59 -2.97
CA LEU A 16 -6.14 -26.99 -2.86
C LEU A 16 -7.21 -27.35 -3.90
N ALA A 17 -8.07 -26.41 -4.26
CA ALA A 17 -9.12 -26.60 -5.27
C ALA A 17 -8.64 -26.35 -6.71
N GLY A 18 -7.39 -25.92 -6.90
CA GLY A 18 -6.82 -25.60 -8.22
C GLY A 18 -7.43 -24.35 -8.87
N ARG A 19 -7.99 -23.43 -8.10
CA ARG A 19 -8.56 -22.17 -8.58
C ARG A 19 -7.72 -20.96 -8.15
N LYS A 20 -7.92 -19.83 -8.83
CA LYS A 20 -7.29 -18.57 -8.44
C LYS A 20 -7.91 -18.04 -7.14
N PRO A 21 -7.11 -17.59 -6.15
CA PRO A 21 -7.65 -16.97 -4.94
C PRO A 21 -8.46 -15.72 -5.25
N GLN A 22 -9.61 -15.56 -4.57
CA GLN A 22 -10.44 -14.37 -4.65
C GLN A 22 -10.00 -13.38 -3.58
N LEU A 23 -9.07 -12.50 -3.93
CA LEU A 23 -8.56 -11.44 -3.06
C LEU A 23 -9.10 -10.08 -3.50
N PRO A 24 -9.16 -9.08 -2.59
CA PRO A 24 -9.54 -7.74 -2.99
C PRO A 24 -8.67 -7.21 -4.13
N ALA A 25 -9.29 -6.60 -5.13
CA ALA A 25 -8.59 -6.02 -6.29
C ALA A 25 -8.44 -4.50 -6.17
N PHE A 26 -8.67 -3.92 -5.01
CA PHE A 26 -8.65 -2.49 -4.76
C PHE A 26 -7.58 -2.13 -3.72
N SER A 27 -7.33 -0.82 -3.59
CA SER A 27 -6.33 -0.30 -2.66
C SER A 27 -6.89 -0.05 -1.26
N VAL A 28 -5.97 0.14 -0.29
CA VAL A 28 -6.31 0.52 1.08
C VAL A 28 -7.12 1.83 1.14
N CYS A 29 -6.93 2.74 0.19
CA CYS A 29 -7.73 3.97 0.09
C CYS A 29 -9.24 3.71 0.04
N GLN A 30 -9.67 2.66 -0.62
CA GLN A 30 -11.09 2.31 -0.68
C GLN A 30 -11.61 1.85 0.67
N GLU A 31 -10.81 1.12 1.43
CA GLU A 31 -11.14 0.74 2.81
C GLU A 31 -11.26 1.97 3.71
N CYS A 32 -10.36 2.97 3.56
CA CYS A 32 -10.47 4.25 4.24
C CYS A 32 -11.79 4.96 3.94
N LYS A 33 -12.20 4.99 2.67
CA LYS A 33 -13.46 5.60 2.24
C LYS A 33 -14.68 4.90 2.84
N VAL A 34 -14.68 3.59 2.83
CA VAL A 34 -15.77 2.78 3.43
C VAL A 34 -15.86 3.03 4.93
N ASN A 35 -14.74 3.15 5.61
CA ASN A 35 -14.69 3.41 7.05
C ASN A 35 -14.99 4.87 7.43
N GLY A 36 -15.06 5.78 6.47
CA GLY A 36 -15.22 7.21 6.71
C GLY A 36 -13.98 7.85 7.35
N THR A 37 -12.82 7.26 7.18
CA THR A 37 -11.55 7.77 7.71
C THR A 37 -11.10 9.02 6.95
N VAL A 38 -10.67 10.05 7.68
CA VAL A 38 -10.08 11.25 7.08
C VAL A 38 -8.78 10.88 6.37
N CYS A 39 -8.62 11.33 5.12
CA CYS A 39 -7.39 11.09 4.36
C CYS A 39 -6.23 11.90 4.95
N LEU A 40 -5.27 11.23 5.58
CA LEU A 40 -4.12 11.86 6.22
C LEU A 40 -3.16 12.47 5.20
N LEU A 41 -3.07 11.88 4.02
CA LEU A 41 -2.23 12.40 2.92
C LEU A 41 -2.68 13.81 2.50
N ILE A 42 -3.99 14.01 2.35
CA ILE A 42 -4.59 15.30 1.95
C ILE A 42 -4.72 16.24 3.15
N ALA A 43 -5.28 15.76 4.26
CA ALA A 43 -5.64 16.61 5.40
C ALA A 43 -4.43 17.06 6.21
N ARG A 44 -3.38 16.24 6.30
CA ARG A 44 -2.20 16.50 7.14
C ARG A 44 -0.88 16.50 6.39
N GLY A 45 -0.87 16.17 5.10
CA GLY A 45 0.36 16.01 4.34
C GLY A 45 1.23 14.86 4.86
N GLU A 46 0.65 13.87 5.53
CA GLU A 46 1.37 12.73 6.08
C GLU A 46 1.61 11.67 5.00
N PRO A 47 2.85 11.16 4.85
CA PRO A 47 3.14 10.14 3.86
C PRO A 47 2.27 8.90 4.06
N CYS A 48 1.63 8.44 2.98
CA CYS A 48 0.72 7.31 3.02
C CYS A 48 0.79 6.52 1.70
N LEU A 49 1.08 5.22 1.77
CA LEU A 49 1.11 4.34 0.61
C LEU A 49 -0.24 3.67 0.31
N GLY A 50 -1.32 4.12 0.96
CA GLY A 50 -2.66 3.57 0.75
C GLY A 50 -3.11 3.48 -0.70
N PRO A 51 -2.89 4.50 -1.54
CA PRO A 51 -3.30 4.47 -2.95
C PRO A 51 -2.69 3.34 -3.78
N VAL A 52 -1.50 2.87 -3.43
CA VAL A 52 -0.78 1.84 -4.18
C VAL A 52 -0.70 0.50 -3.45
N THR A 53 -1.25 0.40 -2.25
CA THR A 53 -1.18 -0.80 -1.42
C THR A 53 -2.44 -1.63 -1.54
N GLN A 54 -2.27 -2.94 -1.64
CA GLN A 54 -3.34 -3.95 -1.69
C GLN A 54 -4.22 -3.88 -0.43
N ALA A 55 -5.53 -3.85 -0.62
CA ALA A 55 -6.49 -3.89 0.48
C ALA A 55 -6.52 -5.26 1.18
N GLY A 56 -7.11 -5.29 2.36
CA GLY A 56 -7.31 -6.49 3.16
C GLY A 56 -7.09 -6.29 4.65
N CYS A 57 -6.40 -5.22 5.04
CA CYS A 57 -6.15 -4.90 6.46
C CYS A 57 -7.26 -4.08 7.13
N GLY A 58 -8.28 -3.64 6.37
CA GLY A 58 -9.33 -2.76 6.87
C GLY A 58 -8.88 -1.32 7.11
N ALA A 59 -7.81 -0.88 6.46
CA ALA A 59 -7.20 0.45 6.63
C ALA A 59 -6.86 0.74 8.11
N LEU A 60 -6.25 -0.21 8.78
CA LEU A 60 -5.96 -0.14 10.20
C LEU A 60 -5.10 1.08 10.56
N CYS A 61 -3.99 1.30 9.84
CA CYS A 61 -3.08 2.41 10.13
C CYS A 61 -3.73 3.78 9.92
N PRO A 62 -4.40 4.06 8.79
CA PRO A 62 -5.16 5.29 8.64
C PRO A 62 -6.24 5.49 9.70
N GLY A 63 -6.90 4.43 10.11
CA GLY A 63 -7.88 4.47 11.20
C GLY A 63 -7.28 4.87 12.56
N MET A 64 -5.98 4.69 12.73
CA MET A 64 -5.21 5.07 13.93
C MET A 64 -4.39 6.35 13.73
N ASN A 65 -4.78 7.20 12.78
CA ASN A 65 -4.09 8.45 12.43
C ASN A 65 -2.64 8.27 11.96
N ARG A 66 -2.35 7.18 11.27
CA ARG A 66 -1.04 6.91 10.66
C ARG A 66 -1.19 6.63 9.18
N GLY A 67 -0.26 7.13 8.37
CA GLY A 67 -0.19 6.78 6.96
C GLY A 67 0.03 5.29 6.76
N CYS A 68 -0.40 4.75 5.61
CA CYS A 68 -0.17 3.36 5.26
C CYS A 68 1.31 3.11 4.96
N PHE A 69 1.85 2.02 5.50
CA PHE A 69 3.24 1.61 5.30
C PHE A 69 3.46 0.59 4.18
N GLY A 70 2.39 0.17 3.52
CA GLY A 70 2.49 -0.75 2.39
C GLY A 70 2.75 -2.21 2.76
N CYS A 71 2.41 -2.65 3.97
CA CYS A 71 2.72 -4.00 4.45
C CYS A 71 2.01 -5.12 3.68
N PHE A 72 0.86 -4.84 3.05
CA PHE A 72 0.13 -5.81 2.21
C PHE A 72 0.65 -5.88 0.77
N GLY A 73 1.65 -5.08 0.44
CA GLY A 73 2.25 -5.06 -0.88
C GLY A 73 1.49 -4.23 -1.89
N PRO A 74 2.06 -4.05 -3.11
CA PRO A 74 1.44 -3.24 -4.14
C PRO A 74 0.21 -3.92 -4.74
N THR A 75 -0.75 -3.12 -5.19
CA THR A 75 -1.83 -3.60 -6.05
C THR A 75 -1.27 -3.99 -7.42
N GLU A 76 -1.99 -4.81 -8.19
CA GLU A 76 -1.56 -5.20 -9.55
C GLU A 76 -1.37 -3.99 -10.47
N THR A 77 -2.19 -2.97 -10.30
CA THR A 77 -2.20 -1.73 -11.10
C THR A 77 -1.65 -0.53 -10.34
N ALA A 78 -0.73 -0.75 -9.41
CA ALA A 78 -0.17 0.32 -8.59
C ALA A 78 0.53 1.38 -9.45
N ASN A 79 0.05 2.63 -9.38
CA ASN A 79 0.71 3.77 -10.02
C ASN A 79 1.73 4.40 -9.06
N THR A 80 2.88 3.78 -8.96
CA THR A 80 3.95 4.21 -8.07
C THR A 80 4.58 5.53 -8.50
N GLU A 81 4.57 5.84 -9.80
CA GLU A 81 5.07 7.10 -10.33
C GLU A 81 4.22 8.27 -9.84
N ALA A 82 2.90 8.20 -9.97
CA ALA A 82 1.99 9.23 -9.47
C ALA A 82 2.07 9.35 -7.94
N MET A 83 2.25 8.23 -7.24
CA MET A 83 2.43 8.24 -5.78
C MET A 83 3.71 8.96 -5.39
N THR A 84 4.81 8.67 -6.08
CA THR A 84 6.10 9.34 -5.86
C THR A 84 5.98 10.84 -6.12
N ALA A 85 5.35 11.25 -7.22
CA ALA A 85 5.13 12.66 -7.54
C ALA A 85 4.32 13.36 -6.44
N THR A 86 3.28 12.73 -5.94
CA THR A 86 2.47 13.26 -4.83
C THR A 86 3.30 13.45 -3.56
N LEU A 87 4.11 12.47 -3.19
CA LEU A 87 4.97 12.57 -2.02
C LEU A 87 6.01 13.69 -2.15
N VAL A 88 6.57 13.87 -3.34
CA VAL A 88 7.49 14.99 -3.64
C VAL A 88 6.77 16.33 -3.48
N GLN A 89 5.55 16.46 -4.00
CA GLN A 89 4.75 17.68 -3.85
C GLN A 89 4.43 18.01 -2.39
N LEU A 90 4.30 17.00 -1.56
CA LEU A 90 4.10 17.17 -0.11
C LEU A 90 5.41 17.53 0.64
N GLY A 91 6.53 17.60 -0.05
CA GLY A 91 7.82 17.95 0.53
C GLY A 91 8.56 16.78 1.19
N VAL A 92 8.12 15.56 0.94
CA VAL A 92 8.82 14.37 1.47
C VAL A 92 10.15 14.20 0.75
N GLN A 93 11.21 14.01 1.53
CA GLN A 93 12.56 13.88 0.98
C GLN A 93 12.73 12.57 0.18
N PRO A 94 13.50 12.56 -0.92
CA PRO A 94 13.71 11.36 -1.73
C PRO A 94 14.20 10.15 -0.95
N ALA A 95 15.09 10.36 0.02
CA ALA A 95 15.58 9.28 0.88
C ALA A 95 14.47 8.65 1.73
N GLU A 96 13.50 9.45 2.16
CA GLU A 96 12.33 8.97 2.92
C GLU A 96 11.34 8.24 2.00
N ILE A 97 11.08 8.76 0.81
CA ILE A 97 10.23 8.10 -0.19
C ILE A 97 10.80 6.71 -0.53
N ARG A 98 12.10 6.64 -0.79
CA ARG A 98 12.79 5.37 -1.03
C ARG A 98 12.61 4.41 0.16
N ARG A 99 12.73 4.92 1.37
CA ARG A 99 12.57 4.13 2.59
C ARG A 99 11.15 3.58 2.73
N LEU A 100 10.14 4.40 2.44
CA LEU A 100 8.73 3.99 2.46
C LEU A 100 8.46 2.79 1.54
N PHE A 101 8.94 2.84 0.29
CA PHE A 101 8.75 1.76 -0.65
C PHE A 101 9.54 0.50 -0.29
N ARG A 102 10.59 0.59 0.52
CA ARG A 102 11.49 -0.52 0.86
C ARG A 102 11.30 -1.09 2.27
N THR A 103 10.47 -0.48 3.11
CA THR A 103 10.27 -0.90 4.50
C THR A 103 9.57 -2.25 4.58
N TYR A 104 8.45 -2.40 3.87
CA TYR A 104 7.72 -3.66 3.71
C TYR A 104 7.69 -4.01 2.22
N ASN A 105 7.62 -5.28 1.90
CA ASN A 105 7.50 -5.73 0.50
C ASN A 105 8.47 -5.05 -0.50
N GLY A 106 9.63 -4.65 -0.04
CA GLY A 106 10.63 -3.95 -0.85
C GLY A 106 11.18 -4.77 -2.03
N TRP A 107 10.90 -6.07 -2.06
CA TRP A 107 11.23 -6.95 -3.16
C TRP A 107 10.11 -7.13 -4.19
N SER A 108 8.87 -6.70 -3.90
CA SER A 108 7.84 -6.66 -4.94
C SER A 108 8.31 -5.72 -6.05
N TRP A 109 8.13 -6.13 -7.30
CA TRP A 109 8.78 -5.44 -8.42
C TRP A 109 8.37 -3.96 -8.52
N GLN A 110 7.09 -3.65 -8.25
CA GLN A 110 6.58 -2.27 -8.32
C GLN A 110 7.24 -1.37 -7.26
N PHE A 111 7.32 -1.83 -6.01
CA PHE A 111 7.92 -1.06 -4.93
C PHE A 111 9.45 -0.99 -5.05
N ARG A 112 10.07 -2.06 -5.53
CA ARG A 112 11.50 -2.07 -5.79
C ARG A 112 11.87 -1.06 -6.87
N GLN A 113 11.17 -1.10 -8.00
CA GLN A 113 11.39 -0.17 -9.10
C GLN A 113 11.20 1.28 -8.65
N ALA A 114 10.10 1.60 -7.95
CA ALA A 114 9.85 2.93 -7.41
C ALA A 114 10.99 3.41 -6.50
N GLY A 115 11.47 2.54 -5.61
CA GLY A 115 12.58 2.87 -4.73
C GLY A 115 13.91 3.09 -5.46
N GLU A 116 14.16 2.36 -6.55
CA GLU A 116 15.35 2.52 -7.39
C GLU A 116 15.29 3.81 -8.22
N GLU A 117 14.13 4.12 -8.81
CA GLU A 117 13.91 5.35 -9.58
C GLU A 117 14.08 6.61 -8.73
N VAL A 118 13.58 6.59 -7.51
CA VAL A 118 13.77 7.70 -6.56
C VAL A 118 15.24 7.84 -6.17
N ALA A 119 15.97 6.73 -6.05
CA ALA A 119 17.42 6.78 -5.74
C ALA A 119 18.26 7.33 -6.90
N ALA A 120 17.79 7.18 -8.14
CA ALA A 120 18.47 7.68 -9.34
C ALA A 120 18.22 9.18 -9.60
N ARG A 121 17.26 9.79 -8.91
CA ARG A 121 16.94 11.21 -9.00
C ARG A 121 17.75 12.02 -8.01
#